data_209974edff5cd726ec1be82fd37422fc
#
_entry.id   209974edff5cd726ec1be82fd37422fc
#
_cell.length_a   1.000
_cell.length_b   1.000
_cell.length_c   1.000
_cell.angle_alpha   90.00
_cell.angle_beta   90.00
_cell.angle_gamma   90.00
#
_symmetry.space_group_name_H-M   'P 1'
#
loop_
_entity.id
_entity.type
_entity.pdbx_description
1 polymer ?
#
loop_
_entity_poly.entity_id
_entity_poly.type
_entity_poly.pdbx_seq_one_letter_code
_entity_poly.pdbx_strand_id
1 'polypeptide(L)' 'MSPKLPVVSGEDIIRVLRKFGYEIVRQKGSHVRLRNESQPRRLPVTVPLHKEIARGTLKSILADASISVEELLESL' A
#
# COMPACT_ATOMS: atom_id res chain seq x y z
N MET A 1 -2.08 9.09 -21.03
CA MET A 1 -0.82 8.97 -20.27
C MET A 1 -1.11 8.46 -18.87
N SER A 2 -0.25 7.59 -18.39
CA SER A 2 -0.39 7.10 -17.01
C SER A 2 0.00 8.20 -16.03
N PRO A 3 -0.73 8.40 -14.93
CA PRO A 3 -0.34 9.35 -13.91
C PRO A 3 0.97 8.92 -13.26
N LYS A 4 1.73 9.88 -12.79
CA LYS A 4 2.98 9.62 -12.10
C LYS A 4 2.71 9.08 -10.70
N LEU A 5 3.56 8.17 -10.22
CA LEU A 5 3.52 7.72 -8.84
C LEU A 5 3.80 8.91 -7.91
N PRO A 6 2.96 9.11 -6.90
CA PRO A 6 3.21 10.16 -5.92
C PRO A 6 4.35 9.77 -4.97
N VAL A 7 4.93 10.77 -4.34
CA VAL A 7 5.86 10.55 -3.23
C VAL A 7 5.01 10.41 -1.97
N VAL A 8 5.09 9.27 -1.31
CA VAL A 8 4.24 8.96 -0.14
C VAL A 8 5.05 8.27 0.95
N SER A 9 4.58 8.41 2.17
CA SER A 9 5.15 7.70 3.32
C SER A 9 4.50 6.33 3.49
N GLY A 10 5.14 5.47 4.29
CA GLY A 10 4.53 4.19 4.66
C GLY A 10 3.20 4.39 5.36
N GLU A 11 3.10 5.40 6.22
CA GLU A 11 1.84 5.70 6.92
C GLU A 11 0.72 6.09 5.94
N ASP A 12 1.05 6.88 4.91
CA ASP A 12 0.08 7.23 3.88
C ASP A 12 -0.46 5.99 3.18
N ILE A 13 0.44 5.08 2.81
CA ILE A 13 0.07 3.86 2.10
C ILE A 13 -0.76 2.94 3.00
N ILE A 14 -0.41 2.81 4.26
CA ILE A 14 -1.20 2.02 5.20
C ILE A 14 -2.62 2.58 5.29
N ARG A 15 -2.77 3.90 5.38
CA ARG A 15 -4.08 4.53 5.44
C ARG A 15 -4.90 4.22 4.18
N VAL A 16 -4.28 4.29 3.01
CA VAL A 16 -4.95 3.96 1.74
C VAL A 16 -5.34 2.49 1.70
N LEU A 17 -4.41 1.60 2.05
CA LEU A 17 -4.69 0.15 2.07
C LEU A 17 -5.88 -0.18 2.97
N ARG A 18 -5.98 0.47 4.12
CA ARG A 18 -7.11 0.24 5.02
C ARG A 18 -8.45 0.67 4.42
N LYS A 19 -8.45 1.70 3.59
CA LYS A 19 -9.67 2.11 2.85
C LYS A 19 -10.11 1.03 1.87
N PHE A 20 -9.17 0.21 1.39
CA PHE A 20 -9.46 -0.90 0.48
C PHE A 20 -9.73 -2.22 1.20
N GLY A 21 -9.86 -2.19 2.53
CA GLY A 21 -10.22 -3.37 3.30
C GLY A 21 -9.05 -4.12 3.92
N TYR A 22 -7.84 -3.59 3.83
CA TYR A 22 -6.68 -4.19 4.48
C TYR A 22 -6.68 -3.96 5.98
N GLU A 23 -6.16 -4.94 6.71
CA GLU A 23 -5.95 -4.83 8.14
C GLU A 23 -4.51 -5.16 8.48
N ILE A 24 -3.98 -4.49 9.49
CA ILE A 24 -2.64 -4.75 10.00
C ILE A 24 -2.69 -6.05 10.78
N VAL A 25 -1.85 -7.03 10.39
CA VAL A 25 -1.79 -8.32 11.07
C VAL A 25 -0.52 -8.50 11.89
N ARG A 26 0.52 -7.74 11.58
CA ARG A 26 1.78 -7.83 12.32
C ARG A 26 2.66 -6.62 12.02
N GLN A 27 3.46 -6.24 12.99
CA GLN A 27 4.51 -5.24 12.78
C GLN A 27 5.79 -5.78 13.39
N LYS A 28 6.87 -5.72 12.62
CA LYS A 28 8.19 -6.10 13.09
C LYS A 28 9.15 -4.96 12.75
N GLY A 29 9.60 -4.22 13.79
CA GLY A 29 10.41 -3.03 13.58
C GLY A 29 9.66 -2.02 12.73
N SER A 30 10.27 -1.60 11.63
CA SER A 30 9.68 -0.63 10.71
C SER A 30 8.90 -1.24 9.55
N HIS A 31 8.61 -2.55 9.61
CA HIS A 31 7.84 -3.23 8.57
C HIS A 31 6.48 -3.65 9.09
N VAL A 32 5.43 -3.22 8.40
CA VAL A 32 4.05 -3.51 8.77
C VAL A 32 3.47 -4.48 7.75
N ARG A 33 2.93 -5.60 8.24
CA ARG A 33 2.29 -6.60 7.40
C ARG A 33 0.78 -6.39 7.42
N LEU A 34 0.16 -6.34 6.24
CA LEU A 34 -1.28 -6.18 6.11
C LEU A 34 -1.86 -7.29 5.23
N ARG A 35 -3.10 -7.67 5.53
CA ARG A 35 -3.84 -8.66 4.75
C ARG A 35 -5.25 -8.16 4.47
N ASN A 36 -5.80 -8.62 3.36
CA ASN A 36 -7.17 -8.31 2.98
C ASN A 36 -7.97 -9.61 2.93
N GLU A 37 -8.69 -9.90 4.00
CA GLU A 37 -9.46 -11.14 4.09
C GLU A 37 -10.78 -11.06 3.31
N SER A 38 -11.34 -9.87 3.19
CA SER A 38 -12.61 -9.69 2.48
C SER A 38 -12.46 -9.74 0.97
N GLN A 39 -11.27 -9.47 0.44
CA GLN A 39 -10.99 -9.48 -1.00
C GLN A 39 -9.71 -10.29 -1.26
N PRO A 40 -9.84 -11.64 -1.36
CA PRO A 40 -8.65 -12.51 -1.49
C PRO A 40 -7.76 -12.23 -2.69
N ARG A 41 -8.28 -11.61 -3.76
CA ARG A 41 -7.48 -11.23 -4.92
C ARG A 41 -6.46 -10.14 -4.59
N ARG A 42 -6.69 -9.39 -3.52
CA ARG A 42 -5.74 -8.40 -3.01
C ARG A 42 -4.77 -9.12 -2.08
N LEU A 43 -3.56 -9.32 -2.56
CA LEU A 43 -2.56 -10.14 -1.86
C LEU A 43 -2.03 -9.45 -0.62
N PRO A 44 -1.49 -10.21 0.35
CA PRO A 44 -0.84 -9.62 1.52
C PRO A 44 0.33 -8.74 1.09
N VAL A 45 0.55 -7.66 1.81
CA VAL A 45 1.63 -6.71 1.51
C VAL A 45 2.41 -6.38 2.76
N THR A 46 3.67 -5.98 2.58
CA THR A 46 4.51 -5.46 3.65
C THR A 46 4.88 -4.03 3.31
N VAL A 47 4.62 -3.12 4.23
CA VAL A 47 4.86 -1.70 4.03
C VAL A 47 5.97 -1.23 4.97
N PRO A 48 7.07 -0.69 4.44
CA PRO A 48 8.11 -0.10 5.29
C PRO A 48 7.65 1.27 5.80
N LEU A 49 7.90 1.53 7.08
CA LEU A 49 7.52 2.81 7.70
C LEU A 49 8.56 3.90 7.40
N HIS A 50 8.88 4.08 6.14
CA HIS A 50 9.78 5.13 5.69
C HIS A 50 9.00 6.41 5.42
N LYS A 51 9.64 7.55 5.58
CA LYS A 51 9.03 8.84 5.25
C LYS A 51 8.72 8.94 3.75
N GLU A 52 9.51 8.24 2.95
CA GLU A 52 9.33 8.19 1.51
C GLU A 52 9.56 6.76 1.06
N ILE A 53 8.53 6.13 0.53
CA ILE A 53 8.63 4.76 0.02
C ILE A 53 9.31 4.78 -1.34
N ALA A 54 10.30 3.90 -1.52
CA ALA A 54 10.97 3.75 -2.79
C ALA A 54 9.98 3.40 -3.89
N ARG A 55 10.21 3.95 -5.07
CA ARG A 55 9.31 3.82 -6.22
C ARG A 55 9.01 2.36 -6.59
N GLY A 56 10.05 1.51 -6.62
CA GLY A 56 9.87 0.08 -6.92
C GLY A 56 9.05 -0.63 -5.86
N THR A 57 9.28 -0.29 -4.58
CA THR A 57 8.50 -0.85 -3.47
C THR A 57 7.04 -0.45 -3.57
N LEU A 58 6.77 0.82 -3.87
CA LEU A 58 5.40 1.31 -4.03
C LEU A 58 4.68 0.60 -5.18
N LYS A 59 5.35 0.43 -6.31
CA LYS A 59 4.79 -0.30 -7.46
C LYS A 59 4.42 -1.73 -7.08
N SER A 60 5.31 -2.42 -6.35
CA SER A 60 5.05 -3.80 -5.92
C SER A 60 3.85 -3.87 -4.98
N ILE A 61 3.75 -2.95 -4.03
CA ILE A 61 2.62 -2.91 -3.09
C ILE A 61 1.31 -2.71 -3.85
N LEU A 62 1.27 -1.75 -4.77
CA LEU A 62 0.06 -1.47 -5.55
C LEU A 62 -0.33 -2.66 -6.44
N ALA A 63 0.66 -3.30 -7.05
CA ALA A 63 0.40 -4.49 -7.88
C ALA A 63 -0.20 -5.62 -7.05
N ASP A 64 0.40 -5.94 -5.92
CA ASP A 64 -0.11 -7.00 -5.03
C ASP A 64 -1.49 -6.67 -4.49
N ALA A 65 -1.73 -5.41 -4.17
CA ALA A 65 -3.01 -4.97 -3.64
C ALA A 65 -4.06 -4.77 -4.73
N SER A 66 -3.70 -4.84 -6.01
CA SER A 66 -4.59 -4.57 -7.14
C SER A 66 -5.20 -3.16 -7.06
N ILE A 67 -4.37 -2.19 -6.69
CA ILE A 67 -4.76 -0.78 -6.62
C ILE A 67 -4.06 -0.05 -7.75
N SER A 68 -4.81 0.67 -8.57
CA SER A 68 -4.24 1.48 -9.64
C SER A 68 -3.63 2.77 -9.08
N VAL A 69 -2.77 3.41 -9.87
CA VAL A 69 -2.20 4.70 -9.48
C VAL A 69 -3.33 5.75 -9.33
N GLU A 70 -4.32 5.70 -10.21
CA GLU A 70 -5.47 6.60 -10.13
C GLU A 70 -6.23 6.42 -8.81
N GLU A 71 -6.49 5.17 -8.44
CA GLU A 71 -7.16 4.86 -7.17
C GLU A 71 -6.33 5.34 -5.97
N LEU A 72 -5.02 5.16 -6.05
CA LEU A 72 -4.13 5.65 -5.00
C LEU A 72 -4.25 7.17 -4.86
N LEU A 73 -4.15 7.89 -5.98
CA LEU A 73 -4.22 9.35 -5.97
C LEU A 73 -5.55 9.87 -5.40
N GLU A 74 -6.64 9.20 -5.75
CA GLU A 74 -7.98 9.56 -5.25
C GLU A 74 -8.13 9.29 -3.76
N SER A 75 -7.36 8.34 -3.22
CA SER A 75 -7.49 7.90 -1.83
C SER A 75 -6.55 8.63 -0.86
N LEU A 76 -5.60 9.37 -1.37
CA LEU A 76 -4.64 10.11 -0.54
C LEU A 76 -5.25 11.31 0.17
#